data_47ec87237cb075d57c83ee4c542fd48c
#
_entry.id   47ec87237cb075d57c83ee4c542fd48c
#
_cell.length_a   1.000
_cell.length_b   1.000
_cell.length_c   1.000
_cell.angle_alpha   90.00
_cell.angle_beta   90.00
_cell.angle_gamma   90.00
#
_symmetry.space_group_name_H-M   'P 1'
#
loop_
_entity.id
_entity.type
_entity.pdbx_description
1 polymer ?
#
loop_
_entity_poly.entity_id
_entity_poly.type
_entity_poly.pdbx_seq_one_letter_code
_entity_poly.pdbx_strand_id
1 'polypeptide(L)'
;MGYAVLHLEKAKGADGAMSTHIERTVHPKNADRMRTHLNRELVQFPEGVKNRTQAIAHRIETAGIRRKVGTNQVRAIRVLLTGSNKDMKQMEADGRLDGWCNDNLKWLRETYGERNLVSAVLHMDEKTPHIHATIVPIVTGERRKAKQDEQNGKKKYRKKSPQDVRLCADDVMARHKLKHYQDTYAQAMNKYGLQRGVDGSLAKHIPTSQYYKELVERQDSLQENIETLLGLEEEAQKKLKKVKGEINTQKMKNAAVNATTAIADGVSSLLGGSKVKRLEAENENLKRDTANLQRQVQAEQREQKNMEHRHNSEIIRIDQSYQQKIKAVSYTHLTLPTTPYV
;
A
#
# COMPACT_ATOMS: atom_id res chain seq x y z
N MET A 1 -2.68 8.87 17.85
CA MET A 1 -3.76 7.87 17.75
C MET A 1 -3.78 7.34 16.33
N GLY A 2 -3.82 6.03 16.18
CA GLY A 2 -3.88 5.38 14.87
C GLY A 2 -5.31 5.14 14.40
N TYR A 3 -5.42 4.60 13.20
CA TYR A 3 -6.72 4.30 12.60
C TYR A 3 -7.02 2.80 12.66
N ALA A 4 -8.27 2.45 13.00
CA ALA A 4 -8.80 1.12 12.82
C ALA A 4 -9.07 0.87 11.33
N VAL A 5 -8.52 -0.20 10.79
CA VAL A 5 -8.65 -0.56 9.37
C VAL A 5 -9.55 -1.78 9.24
N LEU A 6 -10.69 -1.60 8.60
CA LEU A 6 -11.64 -2.65 8.24
C LEU A 6 -11.85 -2.60 6.72
N HIS A 7 -11.43 -3.64 6.02
CA HIS A 7 -11.65 -3.77 4.57
C HIS A 7 -12.44 -5.03 4.26
N LEU A 8 -13.45 -4.90 3.41
CA LEU A 8 -14.30 -6.01 2.97
C LEU A 8 -14.24 -6.16 1.45
N GLU A 9 -14.06 -7.40 0.99
CA GLU A 9 -14.01 -7.73 -0.42
C GLU A 9 -14.84 -8.99 -0.72
N LYS A 10 -15.59 -8.97 -1.84
CA LYS A 10 -16.34 -10.13 -2.30
C LYS A 10 -15.41 -11.14 -2.96
N ALA A 11 -15.40 -12.37 -2.48
CA ALA A 11 -14.67 -13.46 -3.09
C ALA A 11 -15.52 -14.15 -4.16
N LYS A 12 -15.00 -14.24 -5.37
CA LYS A 12 -15.63 -14.97 -6.47
C LYS A 12 -15.17 -16.42 -6.52
N GLY A 13 -16.07 -17.33 -6.84
CA GLY A 13 -15.77 -18.76 -6.99
C GLY A 13 -15.30 -19.42 -5.68
N ALA A 14 -14.35 -20.34 -5.79
CA ALA A 14 -13.80 -21.09 -4.65
C ALA A 14 -12.75 -20.32 -3.83
N ASP A 15 -12.34 -19.13 -4.30
CA ASP A 15 -11.35 -18.26 -3.64
C ASP A 15 -10.00 -18.94 -3.31
N GLY A 16 -9.58 -19.91 -4.13
CA GLY A 16 -8.40 -20.74 -3.88
C GLY A 16 -7.10 -19.96 -3.79
N ALA A 17 -6.88 -18.96 -4.65
CA ALA A 17 -5.67 -18.14 -4.63
C ALA A 17 -5.52 -17.36 -3.32
N MET A 18 -6.62 -16.88 -2.75
CA MET A 18 -6.58 -16.24 -1.44
C MET A 18 -6.40 -17.27 -0.31
N SER A 19 -6.95 -18.47 -0.44
CA SER A 19 -6.71 -19.55 0.53
C SER A 19 -5.22 -19.89 0.60
N THR A 20 -4.54 -20.03 -0.54
CA THR A 20 -3.09 -20.30 -0.57
C THR A 20 -2.26 -19.17 0.06
N HIS A 21 -2.69 -17.92 -0.09
CA HIS A 21 -2.07 -16.76 0.55
C HIS A 21 -2.29 -16.78 2.08
N ILE A 22 -3.52 -16.97 2.53
CA ILE A 22 -3.88 -16.94 3.97
C ILE A 22 -3.25 -18.12 4.71
N GLU A 23 -3.29 -19.32 4.12
CA GLU A 23 -2.77 -20.56 4.72
C GLU A 23 -1.25 -20.73 4.50
N ARG A 24 -0.60 -19.77 3.84
CA ARG A 24 0.85 -19.80 3.53
C ARG A 24 1.32 -21.06 2.79
N THR A 25 0.43 -21.71 2.02
CA THR A 25 0.84 -22.79 1.11
C THR A 25 1.66 -22.24 -0.05
N VAL A 26 1.49 -20.95 -0.38
CA VAL A 26 2.36 -20.16 -1.25
C VAL A 26 2.83 -18.95 -0.47
N HIS A 27 4.14 -18.78 -0.32
CA HIS A 27 4.73 -17.66 0.39
C HIS A 27 4.78 -16.41 -0.52
N PRO A 28 4.10 -15.32 -0.15
CA PRO A 28 4.21 -14.06 -0.88
C PRO A 28 5.57 -13.39 -0.62
N LYS A 29 6.03 -12.57 -1.58
CA LYS A 29 7.34 -11.91 -1.51
C LYS A 29 7.49 -10.94 -0.32
N ASN A 30 6.39 -10.40 0.18
CA ASN A 30 6.34 -9.47 1.30
C ASN A 30 6.20 -10.15 2.68
N ALA A 31 6.17 -11.48 2.73
CA ALA A 31 6.12 -12.23 3.98
C ALA A 31 7.50 -12.74 4.39
N ASP A 32 7.84 -12.55 5.64
CA ASP A 32 9.06 -13.07 6.27
C ASP A 32 8.87 -14.54 6.65
N ARG A 33 9.49 -15.45 5.89
CA ARG A 33 9.41 -16.90 6.11
C ARG A 33 9.82 -17.33 7.52
N MET A 34 10.75 -16.60 8.13
CA MET A 34 11.22 -16.91 9.49
C MET A 34 10.17 -16.58 10.54
N ARG A 35 9.23 -15.69 10.22
CA ARG A 35 8.13 -15.30 11.12
C ARG A 35 6.82 -16.04 10.83
N THR A 36 6.74 -16.84 9.80
CA THR A 36 5.50 -17.55 9.43
C THR A 36 5.00 -18.45 10.56
N HIS A 37 5.88 -19.01 11.40
CA HIS A 37 5.50 -19.79 12.57
C HIS A 37 4.77 -18.99 13.66
N LEU A 38 4.80 -17.65 13.59
CA LEU A 38 4.06 -16.76 14.50
C LEU A 38 2.63 -16.51 14.03
N ASN A 39 2.30 -16.90 12.80
CA ASN A 39 0.93 -16.82 12.30
C ASN A 39 0.06 -17.78 13.08
N ARG A 40 -1.18 -17.37 13.36
CA ARG A 40 -2.09 -18.17 14.19
C ARG A 40 -3.47 -18.25 13.58
N GLU A 41 -4.02 -19.47 13.54
CA GLU A 41 -5.43 -19.68 13.28
C GLU A 41 -6.23 -19.34 14.54
N LEU A 42 -7.16 -18.40 14.41
CA LEU A 42 -8.00 -17.89 15.49
C LEU A 42 -9.38 -18.57 15.53
N VAL A 43 -9.77 -19.25 14.46
CA VAL A 43 -11.01 -19.99 14.33
C VAL A 43 -10.69 -21.41 13.91
N GLN A 44 -11.07 -22.38 14.75
CA GLN A 44 -10.88 -23.79 14.43
C GLN A 44 -11.90 -24.26 13.40
N PHE A 45 -11.46 -25.10 12.47
CA PHE A 45 -12.34 -25.73 11.50
C PHE A 45 -13.18 -26.83 12.16
N PRO A 46 -14.40 -27.07 11.64
CA PRO A 46 -15.20 -28.21 12.05
C PRO A 46 -14.48 -29.55 11.76
N GLU A 47 -14.89 -30.60 12.44
CA GLU A 47 -14.37 -31.94 12.22
C GLU A 47 -14.47 -32.36 10.75
N GLY A 48 -13.40 -32.92 10.20
CA GLY A 48 -13.32 -33.33 8.79
C GLY A 48 -13.01 -32.19 7.81
N VAL A 49 -12.96 -30.92 8.24
CA VAL A 49 -12.64 -29.76 7.42
C VAL A 49 -11.16 -29.40 7.59
N LYS A 50 -10.38 -29.44 6.51
CA LYS A 50 -8.92 -29.32 6.55
C LYS A 50 -8.37 -27.94 6.17
N ASN A 51 -9.16 -27.14 5.49
CA ASN A 51 -8.71 -25.84 4.96
C ASN A 51 -9.87 -24.87 4.80
N ARG A 52 -9.52 -23.59 4.57
CA ARG A 52 -10.46 -22.49 4.39
C ARG A 52 -11.47 -22.72 3.26
N THR A 53 -11.02 -23.26 2.12
CA THR A 53 -11.92 -23.55 0.98
C THR A 53 -12.99 -24.58 1.35
N GLN A 54 -12.61 -25.63 2.08
CA GLN A 54 -13.54 -26.62 2.60
C GLN A 54 -14.47 -26.05 3.66
N ALA A 55 -13.96 -25.14 4.53
CA ALA A 55 -14.78 -24.46 5.54
C ALA A 55 -15.89 -23.60 4.92
N ILE A 56 -15.58 -22.90 3.82
CA ILE A 56 -16.57 -22.15 3.04
C ILE A 56 -17.64 -23.11 2.47
N ALA A 57 -17.22 -24.20 1.84
CA ALA A 57 -18.14 -25.20 1.26
C ALA A 57 -19.03 -25.84 2.34
N HIS A 58 -18.43 -26.33 3.41
CA HIS A 58 -19.12 -26.92 4.56
C HIS A 58 -20.19 -25.97 5.13
N ARG A 59 -19.85 -24.68 5.32
CA ARG A 59 -20.82 -23.71 5.84
C ARG A 59 -22.00 -23.50 4.89
N ILE A 60 -21.76 -23.48 3.57
CA ILE A 60 -22.82 -23.35 2.58
C ILE A 60 -23.73 -24.60 2.59
N GLU A 61 -23.17 -25.78 2.65
CA GLU A 61 -23.89 -27.06 2.68
C GLU A 61 -24.74 -27.20 3.95
N THR A 62 -24.19 -26.84 5.10
CA THR A 62 -24.88 -26.92 6.40
C THR A 62 -25.83 -25.76 6.68
N ALA A 63 -25.91 -24.77 5.78
CA ALA A 63 -26.73 -23.57 5.95
C ALA A 63 -28.24 -23.81 5.80
N GLY A 64 -28.66 -24.93 5.23
CA GLY A 64 -30.08 -25.20 4.92
C GLY A 64 -30.60 -24.39 3.72
N ILE A 65 -29.71 -24.04 2.76
CA ILE A 65 -30.09 -23.34 1.53
C ILE A 65 -30.83 -24.29 0.61
N ARG A 66 -32.09 -24.00 0.33
CA ARG A 66 -32.92 -24.84 -0.55
C ARG A 66 -32.63 -24.67 -2.05
N ARG A 67 -32.07 -23.49 -2.41
CA ARG A 67 -31.77 -23.17 -3.81
C ARG A 67 -30.35 -23.58 -4.18
N LYS A 68 -30.15 -24.17 -5.35
CA LYS A 68 -28.81 -24.44 -5.89
C LYS A 68 -27.97 -23.14 -5.92
N VAL A 69 -26.79 -23.19 -5.36
CA VAL A 69 -25.81 -22.10 -5.40
C VAL A 69 -25.14 -22.10 -6.77
N GLY A 70 -25.24 -20.98 -7.50
CA GLY A 70 -24.66 -20.83 -8.83
C GLY A 70 -23.13 -20.68 -8.77
N THR A 71 -22.46 -20.99 -9.89
CA THR A 71 -21.00 -20.89 -10.02
C THR A 71 -20.49 -19.45 -9.87
N ASN A 72 -21.23 -18.48 -10.38
CA ASN A 72 -20.88 -17.06 -10.34
C ASN A 72 -21.33 -16.34 -9.04
N GLN A 73 -21.88 -17.08 -8.09
CA GLN A 73 -22.35 -16.49 -6.85
C GLN A 73 -21.17 -16.23 -5.90
N VAL A 74 -21.18 -15.09 -5.23
CA VAL A 74 -20.19 -14.77 -4.19
C VAL A 74 -20.41 -15.72 -3.01
N ARG A 75 -19.40 -16.54 -2.72
CA ARG A 75 -19.47 -17.59 -1.70
C ARG A 75 -18.89 -17.14 -0.37
N ALA A 76 -17.98 -16.20 -0.39
CA ALA A 76 -17.36 -15.66 0.80
C ALA A 76 -17.13 -14.14 0.69
N ILE A 77 -17.02 -13.48 1.82
CA ILE A 77 -16.53 -12.12 1.98
C ILE A 77 -15.21 -12.22 2.74
N ARG A 78 -14.16 -11.67 2.14
CA ARG A 78 -12.87 -11.49 2.80
C ARG A 78 -12.95 -10.26 3.68
N VAL A 79 -12.45 -10.35 4.88
CA VAL A 79 -12.37 -9.24 5.82
C VAL A 79 -10.94 -9.10 6.28
N LEU A 80 -10.33 -7.94 6.03
CA LEU A 80 -9.02 -7.58 6.54
C LEU A 80 -9.20 -6.63 7.71
N LEU A 81 -8.59 -6.97 8.84
CA LEU A 81 -8.63 -6.22 10.08
C LEU A 81 -7.22 -5.89 10.52
N THR A 82 -6.92 -4.62 10.72
CA THR A 82 -5.62 -4.14 11.19
C THR A 82 -5.74 -2.73 11.75
N GLY A 83 -4.62 -2.12 12.04
CA GLY A 83 -4.51 -0.72 12.44
C GLY A 83 -3.30 -0.04 11.79
N SER A 84 -3.07 1.22 12.12
CA SER A 84 -1.86 1.93 11.70
C SER A 84 -0.61 1.16 12.11
N ASN A 85 0.37 1.03 11.23
CA ASN A 85 1.55 0.18 11.43
C ASN A 85 2.26 0.42 12.77
N LYS A 86 2.44 1.71 13.15
CA LYS A 86 3.08 2.08 14.42
C LYS A 86 2.32 1.56 15.62
N ASP A 87 0.99 1.71 15.62
CA ASP A 87 0.14 1.32 16.74
C ASP A 87 0.03 -0.20 16.86
N MET A 88 -0.02 -0.91 15.73
CA MET A 88 -0.02 -2.38 15.73
C MET A 88 1.29 -2.96 16.26
N LYS A 89 2.44 -2.37 15.90
CA LYS A 89 3.75 -2.77 16.44
C LYS A 89 3.88 -2.47 17.93
N GLN A 90 3.36 -1.34 18.38
CA GLN A 90 3.33 -1.01 19.79
C GLN A 90 2.45 -1.99 20.56
N MET A 91 1.29 -2.35 20.00
CA MET A 91 0.38 -3.35 20.60
C MET A 91 1.02 -4.75 20.70
N GLU A 92 1.81 -5.13 19.70
CA GLU A 92 2.62 -6.37 19.75
C GLU A 92 3.67 -6.31 20.87
N ALA A 93 4.40 -5.19 20.96
CA ALA A 93 5.43 -4.99 22.00
C ALA A 93 4.85 -4.93 23.43
N ASP A 94 3.65 -4.37 23.58
CA ASP A 94 2.94 -4.27 24.86
C ASP A 94 2.23 -5.58 25.28
N GLY A 95 2.30 -6.65 24.46
CA GLY A 95 1.63 -7.92 24.70
C GLY A 95 0.09 -7.86 24.64
N ARG A 96 -0.49 -6.83 24.02
CA ARG A 96 -1.94 -6.59 23.93
C ARG A 96 -2.59 -7.21 22.70
N LEU A 97 -1.80 -7.85 21.83
CA LEU A 97 -2.27 -8.37 20.54
C LEU A 97 -3.32 -9.48 20.69
N ASP A 98 -3.20 -10.33 21.73
CA ASP A 98 -4.18 -11.40 21.99
C ASP A 98 -5.55 -10.84 22.38
N GLY A 99 -5.57 -9.81 23.22
CA GLY A 99 -6.79 -9.09 23.54
C GLY A 99 -7.44 -8.48 22.32
N TRP A 100 -6.63 -7.86 21.45
CA TRP A 100 -7.10 -7.29 20.18
C TRP A 100 -7.67 -8.37 19.25
N CYS A 101 -7.02 -9.53 19.12
CA CYS A 101 -7.55 -10.67 18.35
C CYS A 101 -8.90 -11.13 18.86
N ASN A 102 -9.04 -11.31 20.17
CA ASN A 102 -10.29 -11.76 20.80
C ASN A 102 -11.44 -10.79 20.57
N ASP A 103 -11.18 -9.47 20.68
CA ASP A 103 -12.20 -8.46 20.43
C ASP A 103 -12.58 -8.35 18.94
N ASN A 104 -11.63 -8.57 18.05
CA ASN A 104 -11.93 -8.68 16.62
C ASN A 104 -12.83 -9.88 16.33
N LEU A 105 -12.54 -11.05 16.90
CA LEU A 105 -13.39 -12.23 16.76
C LEU A 105 -14.79 -12.00 17.33
N LYS A 106 -14.87 -11.36 18.50
CA LYS A 106 -16.15 -11.01 19.12
C LYS A 106 -16.96 -10.11 18.20
N TRP A 107 -16.38 -9.01 17.72
CA TRP A 107 -17.05 -8.09 16.81
C TRP A 107 -17.51 -8.76 15.50
N LEU A 108 -16.66 -9.63 14.91
CA LEU A 108 -17.01 -10.39 13.72
C LEU A 108 -18.22 -11.31 13.94
N ARG A 109 -18.25 -12.03 15.08
CA ARG A 109 -19.32 -12.95 15.45
C ARG A 109 -20.65 -12.23 15.70
N GLU A 110 -20.59 -11.11 16.41
CA GLU A 110 -21.76 -10.26 16.68
C GLU A 110 -22.31 -9.62 15.40
N THR A 111 -21.42 -9.20 14.49
CA THR A 111 -21.80 -8.48 13.26
C THR A 111 -22.35 -9.40 12.18
N TYR A 112 -21.72 -10.55 11.98
CA TYR A 112 -22.03 -11.45 10.84
C TYR A 112 -22.67 -12.77 11.24
N GLY A 113 -22.70 -13.07 12.54
CA GLY A 113 -23.18 -14.32 13.11
C GLY A 113 -22.07 -15.36 13.28
N GLU A 114 -22.07 -16.02 14.43
CA GLU A 114 -21.07 -17.01 14.87
C GLU A 114 -20.73 -18.04 13.77
N ARG A 115 -21.78 -18.68 13.21
CA ARG A 115 -21.62 -19.74 12.22
C ARG A 115 -21.13 -19.26 10.86
N ASN A 116 -21.23 -17.96 10.57
CA ASN A 116 -20.84 -17.39 9.30
C ASN A 116 -19.35 -17.01 9.25
N LEU A 117 -18.70 -16.87 10.39
CA LEU A 117 -17.25 -16.71 10.51
C LEU A 117 -16.60 -18.09 10.42
N VAL A 118 -16.05 -18.44 9.27
CA VAL A 118 -15.53 -19.79 8.98
C VAL A 118 -14.01 -19.91 9.08
N SER A 119 -13.30 -18.78 9.04
CA SER A 119 -11.84 -18.73 9.19
C SER A 119 -11.43 -17.34 9.67
N ALA A 120 -10.43 -17.29 10.53
CA ALA A 120 -9.72 -16.07 10.88
C ALA A 120 -8.26 -16.43 11.20
N VAL A 121 -7.32 -15.82 10.53
CA VAL A 121 -5.88 -16.07 10.67
C VAL A 121 -5.18 -14.76 10.96
N LEU A 122 -4.41 -14.73 12.05
CA LEU A 122 -3.51 -13.64 12.36
C LEU A 122 -2.22 -13.83 11.60
N HIS A 123 -1.84 -12.87 10.77
CA HIS A 123 -0.54 -12.81 10.12
C HIS A 123 0.42 -11.90 10.90
N MET A 124 1.56 -12.48 11.28
CA MET A 124 2.67 -11.84 11.98
C MET A 124 3.93 -11.76 11.13
N ASP A 125 3.90 -12.40 9.97
CA ASP A 125 5.02 -12.53 9.04
C ASP A 125 5.09 -11.42 7.99
N GLU A 126 4.15 -10.49 8.01
CA GLU A 126 4.19 -9.29 7.15
C GLU A 126 4.53 -8.03 7.97
N LYS A 127 4.69 -6.89 7.26
CA LYS A 127 5.13 -5.61 7.84
C LYS A 127 4.27 -5.13 9.02
N THR A 128 2.97 -5.41 8.98
CA THR A 128 1.99 -4.99 9.99
C THR A 128 1.16 -6.19 10.41
N PRO A 129 1.02 -6.50 11.70
CA PRO A 129 0.10 -7.53 12.17
C PRO A 129 -1.33 -7.26 11.68
N HIS A 130 -1.97 -8.29 11.13
CA HIS A 130 -3.33 -8.17 10.61
C HIS A 130 -4.07 -9.50 10.64
N ILE A 131 -5.40 -9.44 10.68
CA ILE A 131 -6.25 -10.61 10.62
C ILE A 131 -6.91 -10.70 9.25
N HIS A 132 -6.77 -11.85 8.60
CA HIS A 132 -7.61 -12.26 7.48
C HIS A 132 -8.77 -13.10 8.00
N ALA A 133 -9.98 -12.55 7.99
CA ALA A 133 -11.18 -13.30 8.31
C ALA A 133 -12.01 -13.63 7.06
N THR A 134 -12.78 -14.70 7.14
CA THR A 134 -13.63 -15.16 6.05
C THR A 134 -15.06 -15.35 6.54
N ILE A 135 -15.97 -14.62 5.94
CA ILE A 135 -17.40 -14.68 6.25
C ILE A 135 -18.15 -15.32 5.09
N VAL A 136 -18.94 -16.35 5.37
CA VAL A 136 -19.89 -16.89 4.41
C VAL A 136 -21.20 -16.09 4.53
N PRO A 137 -21.64 -15.37 3.47
CA PRO A 137 -22.74 -14.40 3.59
C PRO A 137 -24.11 -15.09 3.56
N ILE A 138 -24.37 -15.92 4.58
CA ILE A 138 -25.68 -16.55 4.79
C ILE A 138 -26.58 -15.54 5.47
N VAL A 139 -27.75 -15.30 4.87
CA VAL A 139 -28.77 -14.40 5.38
C VAL A 139 -30.15 -15.06 5.35
N THR A 140 -31.02 -14.67 6.26
CA THR A 140 -32.44 -15.08 6.28
C THR A 140 -33.33 -13.95 5.80
N GLY A 141 -34.48 -14.28 5.25
CA GLY A 141 -35.52 -13.33 4.87
C GLY A 141 -35.60 -13.02 3.38
N GLU A 142 -36.50 -12.11 3.03
CA GLU A 142 -36.82 -11.73 1.66
C GLU A 142 -35.67 -10.96 0.97
N ARG A 143 -35.59 -11.13 -0.36
CA ARG A 143 -34.62 -10.40 -1.17
C ARG A 143 -34.96 -8.91 -1.21
N ARG A 144 -33.97 -8.05 -0.99
CA ARG A 144 -34.09 -6.59 -1.10
C ARG A 144 -34.70 -6.12 -2.43
N LYS A 145 -34.31 -6.77 -3.55
CA LYS A 145 -34.84 -6.48 -4.88
C LYS A 145 -36.34 -6.77 -5.01
N ALA A 146 -36.83 -7.85 -4.39
CA ALA A 146 -38.24 -8.19 -4.36
C ALA A 146 -39.08 -7.15 -3.60
N LYS A 147 -38.55 -6.59 -2.50
CA LYS A 147 -39.21 -5.50 -1.77
C LYS A 147 -39.30 -4.20 -2.58
N GLN A 148 -38.27 -3.88 -3.35
CA GLN A 148 -38.28 -2.71 -4.25
C GLN A 148 -39.25 -2.87 -5.42
N ASP A 149 -39.31 -4.09 -6.02
CA ASP A 149 -40.25 -4.38 -7.10
C ASP A 149 -41.70 -4.36 -6.61
N GLU A 150 -41.97 -4.72 -5.35
CA GLU A 150 -43.28 -4.63 -4.71
C GLU A 150 -43.71 -3.18 -4.49
N GLN A 151 -42.80 -2.31 -4.01
CA GLN A 151 -43.05 -0.87 -3.85
C GLN A 151 -43.31 -0.16 -5.17
N ASN A 152 -42.76 -0.67 -6.27
CA ASN A 152 -42.93 -0.13 -7.63
C ASN A 152 -44.11 -0.74 -8.40
N GLY A 153 -45.01 -1.48 -7.73
CA GLY A 153 -46.23 -2.04 -8.34
C GLY A 153 -46.01 -3.17 -9.35
N LYS A 154 -44.81 -3.74 -9.43
CA LYS A 154 -44.53 -4.85 -10.33
C LYS A 154 -45.08 -6.18 -9.82
N LYS A 155 -45.69 -6.97 -10.69
CA LYS A 155 -46.25 -8.30 -10.36
C LYS A 155 -45.24 -9.17 -9.63
N LYS A 156 -45.65 -9.71 -8.46
CA LYS A 156 -44.83 -10.51 -7.56
C LYS A 156 -44.39 -11.83 -8.15
N TYR A 157 -43.12 -12.10 -8.08
CA TYR A 157 -42.65 -13.47 -7.98
C TYR A 157 -43.11 -14.04 -6.62
N ARG A 158 -43.52 -15.33 -6.64
CA ARG A 158 -43.99 -16.10 -5.51
C ARG A 158 -43.35 -15.66 -4.20
N LYS A 159 -44.16 -15.19 -3.22
CA LYS A 159 -43.68 -14.78 -1.88
C LYS A 159 -42.85 -15.92 -1.29
N LYS A 160 -41.61 -15.68 -1.04
CA LYS A 160 -40.77 -16.62 -0.30
C LYS A 160 -41.00 -16.39 1.19
N SER A 161 -40.87 -17.51 1.94
CA SER A 161 -40.96 -17.42 3.39
C SER A 161 -39.98 -16.42 3.96
N PRO A 162 -40.35 -15.59 4.95
CA PRO A 162 -39.43 -14.72 5.68
C PRO A 162 -38.24 -15.49 6.30
N GLN A 163 -38.35 -16.79 6.44
CA GLN A 163 -37.32 -17.67 7.01
C GLN A 163 -36.44 -18.34 5.93
N ASP A 164 -36.61 -18.01 4.65
CA ASP A 164 -35.77 -18.60 3.60
C ASP A 164 -34.28 -18.24 3.82
N VAL A 165 -33.48 -19.27 3.99
CA VAL A 165 -32.02 -19.14 4.09
C VAL A 165 -31.42 -19.01 2.71
N ARG A 166 -30.53 -18.06 2.52
CA ARG A 166 -29.91 -17.78 1.24
C ARG A 166 -28.52 -17.23 1.34
N LEU A 167 -27.70 -17.48 0.33
CA LEU A 167 -26.36 -16.90 0.18
C LEU A 167 -26.52 -15.53 -0.54
N CYS A 168 -26.15 -14.41 0.13
CA CYS A 168 -26.30 -13.07 -0.43
C CYS A 168 -25.29 -12.07 0.12
N ALA A 169 -24.18 -11.92 -0.58
CA ALA A 169 -23.17 -10.94 -0.21
C ALA A 169 -23.66 -9.48 -0.32
N ASP A 170 -24.58 -9.18 -1.25
CA ASP A 170 -25.10 -7.82 -1.44
C ASP A 170 -25.93 -7.32 -0.26
N ASP A 171 -26.59 -8.23 0.45
CA ASP A 171 -27.33 -7.89 1.67
C ASP A 171 -26.40 -7.66 2.86
N VAL A 172 -25.29 -8.39 2.93
CA VAL A 172 -24.25 -8.21 3.95
C VAL A 172 -23.47 -6.92 3.68
N MET A 173 -23.09 -6.67 2.43
CA MET A 173 -22.30 -5.51 2.01
C MET A 173 -23.17 -4.37 1.45
N ALA A 174 -24.38 -4.19 1.96
CA ALA A 174 -25.22 -3.06 1.58
C ALA A 174 -24.57 -1.73 2.02
N ARG A 175 -24.64 -0.70 1.18
CA ARG A 175 -23.94 0.58 1.39
C ARG A 175 -24.15 1.18 2.79
N HIS A 176 -25.39 1.17 3.29
CA HIS A 176 -25.70 1.66 4.64
C HIS A 176 -25.05 0.82 5.75
N LYS A 177 -24.94 -0.50 5.55
CA LYS A 177 -24.27 -1.38 6.51
C LYS A 177 -22.76 -1.18 6.53
N LEU A 178 -22.12 -0.95 5.36
CA LEU A 178 -20.68 -0.72 5.30
C LEU A 178 -20.23 0.48 6.15
N LYS A 179 -21.02 1.58 6.14
CA LYS A 179 -20.74 2.73 7.00
C LYS A 179 -20.89 2.34 8.49
N HIS A 180 -21.98 1.68 8.82
CA HIS A 180 -22.24 1.20 10.19
C HIS A 180 -21.13 0.23 10.69
N TYR A 181 -20.62 -0.64 9.84
CA TYR A 181 -19.50 -1.52 10.20
C TYR A 181 -18.23 -0.74 10.53
N GLN A 182 -17.91 0.31 9.77
CA GLN A 182 -16.77 1.18 10.07
C GLN A 182 -16.93 1.85 11.43
N ASP A 183 -18.12 2.33 11.75
CA ASP A 183 -18.42 3.03 13.01
C ASP A 183 -18.32 2.08 14.20
N THR A 184 -18.99 0.92 14.14
CA THR A 184 -19.01 -0.07 15.23
C THR A 184 -17.66 -0.76 15.43
N TYR A 185 -16.92 -1.01 14.34
CA TYR A 185 -15.58 -1.57 14.42
C TYR A 185 -14.62 -0.60 15.11
N ALA A 186 -14.61 0.65 14.70
CA ALA A 186 -13.78 1.66 15.34
C ALA A 186 -14.12 1.85 16.82
N GLN A 187 -15.40 1.80 17.18
CA GLN A 187 -15.84 1.84 18.58
C GLN A 187 -15.29 0.64 19.38
N ALA A 188 -15.36 -0.58 18.82
CA ALA A 188 -14.82 -1.78 19.46
C ALA A 188 -13.29 -1.72 19.63
N MET A 189 -12.58 -1.08 18.69
CA MET A 189 -11.11 -0.97 18.68
C MET A 189 -10.57 0.27 19.43
N ASN A 190 -11.43 1.16 19.91
CA ASN A 190 -11.02 2.42 20.57
C ASN A 190 -10.14 2.17 21.81
N LYS A 191 -10.40 1.13 22.58
CA LYS A 191 -9.59 0.74 23.76
C LYS A 191 -8.14 0.38 23.43
N TYR A 192 -7.83 0.14 22.15
CA TYR A 192 -6.48 -0.09 21.63
C TYR A 192 -5.83 1.17 21.07
N GLY A 193 -6.46 2.35 21.23
CA GLY A 193 -6.00 3.60 20.69
C GLY A 193 -6.24 3.77 19.18
N LEU A 194 -7.06 2.89 18.59
CA LEU A 194 -7.43 2.93 17.18
C LEU A 194 -8.76 3.66 17.01
N GLN A 195 -8.76 4.68 16.18
CA GLN A 195 -9.95 5.50 15.91
C GLN A 195 -10.50 5.26 14.49
N ARG A 196 -11.71 5.74 14.26
CA ARG A 196 -12.33 5.67 12.95
C ARG A 196 -11.54 6.48 11.92
N GLY A 197 -11.37 5.93 10.73
CA GLY A 197 -10.86 6.68 9.59
C GLY A 197 -11.76 7.86 9.22
N VAL A 198 -11.19 8.89 8.59
CA VAL A 198 -11.89 10.11 8.18
C VAL A 198 -12.94 9.77 7.11
N ASP A 199 -14.20 10.11 7.37
CA ASP A 199 -15.30 9.94 6.40
C ASP A 199 -15.07 10.87 5.20
N GLY A 200 -15.17 10.34 3.98
CA GLY A 200 -14.88 11.09 2.76
C GLY A 200 -13.41 11.30 2.46
N SER A 201 -12.49 10.64 3.18
CA SER A 201 -11.07 10.68 2.87
C SER A 201 -10.79 10.26 1.41
N LEU A 202 -9.89 10.97 0.73
CA LEU A 202 -9.40 10.60 -0.60
C LEU A 202 -8.47 9.38 -0.57
N ALA A 203 -8.05 8.94 0.63
CA ALA A 203 -7.23 7.75 0.80
C ALA A 203 -8.01 6.50 0.33
N LYS A 204 -7.57 5.91 -0.77
CA LYS A 204 -8.12 4.66 -1.31
C LYS A 204 -7.23 3.50 -0.91
N HIS A 205 -7.84 2.35 -0.64
CA HIS A 205 -7.08 1.11 -0.54
C HIS A 205 -6.47 0.79 -1.91
N ILE A 206 -5.15 0.83 -1.98
CA ILE A 206 -4.39 0.44 -3.18
C ILE A 206 -3.89 -0.99 -2.94
N PRO A 207 -4.21 -1.96 -3.80
CA PRO A 207 -3.65 -3.31 -3.72
C PRO A 207 -2.12 -3.25 -3.71
N THR A 208 -1.46 -4.11 -2.95
CA THR A 208 -0.01 -4.14 -2.82
C THR A 208 0.70 -4.23 -4.17
N SER A 209 0.16 -5.01 -5.11
CA SER A 209 0.68 -5.12 -6.47
C SER A 209 0.62 -3.81 -7.25
N GLN A 210 -0.46 -3.06 -7.11
CA GLN A 210 -0.61 -1.75 -7.74
C GLN A 210 0.32 -0.72 -7.09
N TYR A 211 0.45 -0.74 -5.76
CA TYR A 211 1.38 0.13 -5.04
C TYR A 211 2.83 -0.06 -5.51
N TYR A 212 3.30 -1.32 -5.65
CA TYR A 212 4.64 -1.58 -6.19
C TYR A 212 4.79 -1.17 -7.64
N LYS A 213 3.75 -1.36 -8.47
CA LYS A 213 3.76 -0.88 -9.85
C LYS A 213 3.90 0.63 -9.93
N GLU A 214 3.11 1.37 -9.15
CA GLU A 214 3.18 2.83 -9.07
C GLU A 214 4.55 3.33 -8.55
N LEU A 215 5.17 2.60 -7.60
CA LEU A 215 6.52 2.92 -7.13
C LEU A 215 7.57 2.75 -8.23
N VAL A 216 7.51 1.66 -9.00
CA VAL A 216 8.43 1.43 -10.12
C VAL A 216 8.24 2.49 -11.19
N GLU A 217 6.99 2.77 -11.61
CA GLU A 217 6.67 3.81 -12.59
C GLU A 217 7.17 5.20 -12.14
N ARG A 218 7.05 5.51 -10.86
CA ARG A 218 7.57 6.77 -10.31
C ARG A 218 9.10 6.81 -10.31
N GLN A 219 9.77 5.70 -9.99
CA GLN A 219 11.22 5.60 -10.05
C GLN A 219 11.74 5.79 -11.48
N ASP A 220 11.11 5.13 -12.46
CA ASP A 220 11.45 5.26 -13.86
C ASP A 220 11.27 6.71 -14.37
N SER A 221 10.16 7.35 -13.98
CA SER A 221 9.89 8.76 -14.32
C SER A 221 10.92 9.72 -13.69
N LEU A 222 11.34 9.48 -12.44
CA LEU A 222 12.39 10.28 -11.81
C LEU A 222 13.73 10.12 -12.52
N GLN A 223 14.06 8.90 -12.93
CA GLN A 223 15.29 8.61 -13.67
C GLN A 223 15.30 9.33 -15.02
N GLU A 224 14.20 9.29 -15.78
CA GLU A 224 14.04 10.00 -17.05
C GLU A 224 14.17 11.52 -16.87
N ASN A 225 13.56 12.08 -15.81
CA ASN A 225 13.68 13.50 -15.48
C ASN A 225 15.13 13.88 -15.17
N ILE A 226 15.87 13.08 -14.39
CA ILE A 226 17.28 13.31 -14.11
C ILE A 226 18.10 13.34 -15.39
N GLU A 227 17.92 12.37 -16.27
CA GLU A 227 18.64 12.30 -17.57
C GLU A 227 18.35 13.52 -18.44
N THR A 228 17.06 13.92 -18.51
CA THR A 228 16.65 15.12 -19.27
C THR A 228 17.29 16.39 -18.70
N LEU A 229 17.28 16.57 -17.37
CA LEU A 229 17.86 17.73 -16.71
C LEU A 229 19.38 17.78 -16.88
N LEU A 230 20.06 16.63 -16.81
CA LEU A 230 21.49 16.55 -17.07
C LEU A 230 21.84 16.93 -18.53
N GLY A 231 21.02 16.49 -19.48
CA GLY A 231 21.17 16.89 -20.89
C GLY A 231 21.01 18.41 -21.09
N LEU A 232 19.99 19.00 -20.46
CA LEU A 232 19.77 20.46 -20.51
C LEU A 232 20.90 21.25 -19.83
N GLU A 233 21.43 20.72 -18.71
CA GLU A 233 22.59 21.33 -18.04
C GLU A 233 23.83 21.33 -18.95
N GLU A 234 24.12 20.19 -19.59
CA GLU A 234 25.26 20.09 -20.53
C GLU A 234 25.15 21.06 -21.68
N GLU A 235 23.95 21.19 -22.30
CA GLU A 235 23.70 22.15 -23.36
C GLU A 235 23.88 23.59 -22.87
N ALA A 236 23.36 23.92 -21.68
CA ALA A 236 23.52 25.25 -21.08
C ALA A 236 24.98 25.57 -20.82
N GLN A 237 25.77 24.60 -20.32
CA GLN A 237 27.20 24.75 -20.11
C GLN A 237 27.96 24.96 -21.41
N LYS A 238 27.62 24.22 -22.50
CA LYS A 238 28.20 24.42 -23.84
C LYS A 238 27.92 25.83 -24.38
N LYS A 239 26.66 26.31 -24.26
CA LYS A 239 26.28 27.69 -24.65
C LYS A 239 27.05 28.73 -23.84
N LEU A 240 27.14 28.55 -22.52
CA LEU A 240 27.89 29.45 -21.62
C LEU A 240 29.36 29.53 -22.00
N LYS A 241 30.00 28.38 -22.29
CA LYS A 241 31.40 28.34 -22.77
C LYS A 241 31.61 29.07 -24.10
N LYS A 242 30.66 28.88 -25.04
CA LYS A 242 30.69 29.58 -26.34
C LYS A 242 30.58 31.09 -26.15
N VAL A 243 29.58 31.58 -25.40
CA VAL A 243 29.38 33.01 -25.15
C VAL A 243 30.58 33.63 -24.43
N LYS A 244 31.16 32.94 -23.43
CA LYS A 244 32.41 33.39 -22.78
C LYS A 244 33.58 33.54 -23.77
N GLY A 245 33.71 32.56 -24.70
CA GLY A 245 34.71 32.65 -25.76
C GLY A 245 34.51 33.84 -26.69
N GLU A 246 33.25 34.10 -27.10
CA GLU A 246 32.89 35.24 -27.94
C GLU A 246 33.13 36.58 -27.23
N ILE A 247 32.81 36.70 -25.93
CA ILE A 247 33.09 37.89 -25.10
C ILE A 247 34.60 38.14 -25.06
N ASN A 248 35.40 37.12 -24.79
CA ASN A 248 36.85 37.26 -24.72
C ASN A 248 37.44 37.70 -26.08
N THR A 249 36.98 37.05 -27.18
CA THR A 249 37.41 37.41 -28.53
C THR A 249 37.04 38.85 -28.87
N GLN A 250 35.84 39.31 -28.53
CA GLN A 250 35.39 40.67 -28.77
C GLN A 250 36.14 41.70 -27.93
N LYS A 251 36.42 41.35 -26.64
CA LYS A 251 37.24 42.18 -25.74
C LYS A 251 38.70 42.34 -26.27
N MET A 252 39.28 41.24 -26.79
CA MET A 252 40.61 41.30 -27.43
C MET A 252 40.61 42.13 -28.70
N LYS A 253 39.57 41.98 -29.57
CA LYS A 253 39.44 42.82 -30.77
C LYS A 253 39.30 44.30 -30.43
N ASN A 254 38.48 44.65 -29.47
CA ASN A 254 38.30 46.01 -28.97
C ASN A 254 39.59 46.57 -28.37
N ALA A 255 40.36 45.79 -27.61
CA ALA A 255 41.66 46.18 -27.07
C ALA A 255 42.70 46.40 -28.18
N ALA A 256 42.72 45.54 -29.24
CA ALA A 256 43.59 45.69 -30.39
C ALA A 256 43.23 46.94 -31.23
N VAL A 257 41.92 47.21 -31.42
CA VAL A 257 41.46 48.44 -32.09
C VAL A 257 41.85 49.70 -31.29
N ASN A 258 41.69 49.66 -29.95
CA ASN A 258 42.06 50.80 -29.08
C ASN A 258 43.57 51.03 -29.04
N ALA A 259 44.39 49.98 -29.25
CA ALA A 259 45.85 50.11 -29.33
C ALA A 259 46.34 50.70 -30.67
N THR A 260 45.59 50.53 -31.77
CA THR A 260 45.91 51.04 -33.09
C THR A 260 45.27 52.41 -33.44
N THR A 261 44.30 52.88 -32.60
CA THR A 261 43.57 54.13 -32.91
C THR A 261 43.69 55.13 -31.71
N ALA A 262 44.91 55.55 -31.45
CA ALA A 262 45.13 56.79 -30.69
C ALA A 262 44.80 58.04 -31.51
N ILE A 263 44.25 57.93 -32.73
CA ILE A 263 43.94 59.02 -33.65
C ILE A 263 42.60 58.81 -34.37
N ALA A 264 41.50 58.52 -33.66
CA ALA A 264 40.13 58.71 -34.16
C ALA A 264 39.12 58.55 -33.03
N ASP A 265 39.08 59.55 -32.21
CA ASP A 265 37.98 59.69 -31.24
C ASP A 265 36.67 59.88 -31.95
N GLY A 266 35.72 58.98 -31.72
CA GLY A 266 34.32 59.30 -31.84
C GLY A 266 33.33 58.24 -32.39
N VAL A 267 33.74 57.25 -33.21
CA VAL A 267 32.76 56.37 -33.91
C VAL A 267 32.85 54.89 -33.53
N SER A 268 33.92 54.38 -32.96
CA SER A 268 34.07 52.95 -32.70
C SER A 268 33.52 52.51 -31.33
N SER A 269 33.18 53.40 -30.42
CA SER A 269 32.61 53.06 -29.07
C SER A 269 31.13 52.62 -29.15
N LEU A 270 30.40 53.02 -30.19
CA LEU A 270 28.94 52.74 -30.27
C LEU A 270 28.58 51.36 -30.83
N LEU A 271 29.40 50.73 -31.66
CA LEU A 271 29.07 49.44 -32.30
C LEU A 271 29.63 48.22 -31.55
N GLY A 272 30.82 48.32 -30.95
CA GLY A 272 31.43 47.20 -30.20
C GLY A 272 30.90 47.03 -28.77
N GLY A 273 30.64 48.16 -28.11
CA GLY A 273 30.13 48.16 -26.73
C GLY A 273 28.72 47.58 -26.56
N SER A 274 27.86 47.80 -27.56
CA SER A 274 26.50 47.26 -27.57
C SER A 274 26.49 45.72 -27.71
N LYS A 275 27.36 45.16 -28.56
CA LYS A 275 27.46 43.68 -28.71
C LYS A 275 28.06 43.02 -27.50
N VAL A 276 29.09 43.62 -26.88
CA VAL A 276 29.69 43.09 -25.63
C VAL A 276 28.67 43.13 -24.50
N LYS A 277 27.95 44.24 -24.30
CA LYS A 277 26.88 44.32 -23.27
C LYS A 277 25.79 43.29 -23.47
N ARG A 278 25.36 43.02 -24.73
CA ARG A 278 24.37 42.01 -25.04
C ARG A 278 24.87 40.62 -24.72
N LEU A 279 26.12 40.27 -25.06
CA LEU A 279 26.72 38.99 -24.76
C LEU A 279 26.97 38.81 -23.27
N GLU A 280 27.32 39.90 -22.56
CA GLU A 280 27.44 39.85 -21.07
C GLU A 280 26.08 39.60 -20.39
N ALA A 281 25.02 40.26 -20.88
CA ALA A 281 23.65 40.01 -20.37
C ALA A 281 23.20 38.56 -20.65
N GLU A 282 23.45 38.05 -21.87
CA GLU A 282 23.18 36.64 -22.21
C GLU A 282 23.99 35.66 -21.33
N ASN A 283 25.27 35.96 -21.07
CA ASN A 283 26.12 35.17 -20.18
C ASN A 283 25.55 35.14 -18.77
N GLU A 284 25.08 36.26 -18.23
CA GLU A 284 24.48 36.32 -16.89
C GLU A 284 23.15 35.54 -16.84
N ASN A 285 22.33 35.60 -17.86
CA ASN A 285 21.11 34.79 -17.97
C ASN A 285 21.44 33.29 -18.02
N LEU A 286 22.38 32.87 -18.88
CA LEU A 286 22.82 31.49 -19.00
C LEU A 286 23.44 30.96 -17.69
N LYS A 287 24.16 31.80 -16.95
CA LYS A 287 24.66 31.41 -15.60
C LYS A 287 23.53 31.16 -14.61
N ARG A 288 22.48 32.02 -14.65
CA ARG A 288 21.30 31.82 -13.77
C ARG A 288 20.56 30.54 -14.13
N ASP A 289 20.33 30.29 -15.42
CA ASP A 289 19.65 29.09 -15.91
C ASP A 289 20.45 27.83 -15.55
N THR A 290 21.77 27.84 -15.77
CA THR A 290 22.65 26.73 -15.36
C THR A 290 22.58 26.48 -13.85
N ALA A 291 22.62 27.53 -13.03
CA ALA A 291 22.50 27.38 -11.59
C ALA A 291 21.13 26.85 -11.14
N ASN A 292 20.06 27.23 -11.83
CA ASN A 292 18.71 26.70 -11.56
C ASN A 292 18.62 25.22 -11.94
N LEU A 293 19.11 24.83 -13.12
CA LEU A 293 19.15 23.43 -13.54
C LEU A 293 19.97 22.56 -12.58
N GLN A 294 21.13 23.06 -12.11
CA GLN A 294 21.94 22.36 -11.12
C GLN A 294 21.20 22.15 -9.79
N ARG A 295 20.42 23.14 -9.35
CA ARG A 295 19.59 22.99 -8.13
C ARG A 295 18.50 21.93 -8.34
N GLN A 296 17.86 21.88 -9.51
CA GLN A 296 16.83 20.87 -9.83
C GLN A 296 17.45 19.47 -9.85
N VAL A 297 18.58 19.29 -10.55
CA VAL A 297 19.30 17.99 -10.55
C VAL A 297 19.66 17.54 -9.14
N GLN A 298 20.18 18.47 -8.30
CA GLN A 298 20.52 18.14 -6.90
C GLN A 298 19.29 17.77 -6.06
N ALA A 299 18.15 18.41 -6.32
CA ALA A 299 16.91 18.10 -5.59
C ALA A 299 16.42 16.68 -5.95
N GLU A 300 16.36 16.34 -7.24
CA GLU A 300 15.98 15.01 -7.73
C GLU A 300 16.94 13.92 -7.25
N GLN A 301 18.25 14.17 -7.31
CA GLN A 301 19.26 13.23 -6.78
C GLN A 301 19.13 13.02 -5.25
N ARG A 302 18.76 14.05 -4.50
CA ARG A 302 18.49 13.91 -3.06
C ARG A 302 17.25 13.07 -2.81
N GLU A 303 16.20 13.25 -3.58
CA GLU A 303 14.98 12.43 -3.47
C GLU A 303 15.27 10.96 -3.79
N GLN A 304 16.03 10.69 -4.85
CA GLN A 304 16.48 9.36 -5.23
C GLN A 304 17.32 8.70 -4.11
N LYS A 305 18.33 9.39 -3.58
CA LYS A 305 19.14 8.90 -2.45
C LYS A 305 18.32 8.65 -1.19
N ASN A 306 17.33 9.48 -0.91
CA ASN A 306 16.44 9.28 0.22
C ASN A 306 15.55 8.04 0.06
N MET A 307 15.12 7.73 -1.17
CA MET A 307 14.40 6.49 -1.45
C MET A 307 15.31 5.27 -1.31
N GLU A 308 16.51 5.31 -1.88
CA GLU A 308 17.53 4.26 -1.74
C GLU A 308 17.90 4.02 -0.27
N HIS A 309 18.10 5.09 0.50
CA HIS A 309 18.43 4.97 1.92
C HIS A 309 17.29 4.35 2.72
N ARG A 310 16.04 4.71 2.45
CA ARG A 310 14.88 4.06 3.09
C ARG A 310 14.82 2.58 2.73
N HIS A 311 15.03 2.23 1.47
CA HIS A 311 15.04 0.85 1.01
C HIS A 311 16.17 0.04 1.65
N ASN A 312 17.40 0.56 1.64
CA ASN A 312 18.56 -0.09 2.27
C ASN A 312 18.41 -0.21 3.79
N SER A 313 17.88 0.81 4.45
CA SER A 313 17.61 0.75 5.89
C SER A 313 16.58 -0.32 6.23
N GLU A 314 15.61 -0.53 5.37
CA GLU A 314 14.61 -1.60 5.53
C GLU A 314 15.23 -2.99 5.32
N ILE A 315 16.10 -3.15 4.32
CA ILE A 315 16.88 -4.39 4.09
C ILE A 315 17.79 -4.71 5.28
N ILE A 316 18.56 -3.73 5.77
CA ILE A 316 19.45 -3.91 6.93
C ILE A 316 18.65 -4.29 8.19
N ARG A 317 17.49 -3.68 8.39
CA ARG A 317 16.60 -3.98 9.52
C ARG A 317 16.04 -5.39 9.45
N ILE A 318 15.72 -5.84 8.24
CA ILE A 318 15.30 -7.21 7.97
C ILE A 318 16.46 -8.16 8.28
N ASP A 319 17.65 -7.90 7.77
CA ASP A 319 18.83 -8.74 7.97
C ASP A 319 19.25 -8.83 9.45
N GLN A 320 19.30 -7.71 10.17
CA GLN A 320 19.57 -7.70 11.62
C GLN A 320 18.54 -8.50 12.42
N SER A 321 17.26 -8.43 12.04
CA SER A 321 16.21 -9.26 12.61
C SER A 321 16.47 -10.76 12.38
N TYR A 322 16.94 -11.13 11.18
CA TYR A 322 17.31 -12.52 10.86
C TYR A 322 18.50 -13.00 11.71
N GLN A 323 19.55 -12.19 11.83
CA GLN A 323 20.75 -12.55 12.59
C GLN A 323 20.46 -12.74 14.08
N GLN A 324 19.64 -11.89 14.67
CA GLN A 324 19.22 -12.04 16.07
C GLN A 324 18.46 -13.34 16.30
N LYS A 325 17.59 -13.74 15.35
CA LYS A 325 16.80 -14.98 15.46
C LYS A 325 17.63 -16.22 15.26
N ILE A 326 18.59 -16.21 14.34
CA ILE A 326 19.55 -17.32 14.16
C ILE A 326 20.33 -17.55 15.45
N LYS A 327 20.77 -16.48 16.13
CA LYS A 327 21.44 -16.59 17.44
C LYS A 327 20.51 -17.15 18.52
N ALA A 328 19.23 -16.74 18.58
CA ALA A 328 18.27 -17.26 19.55
C ALA A 328 17.95 -18.75 19.33
N VAL A 329 17.80 -19.19 18.08
CA VAL A 329 17.56 -20.60 17.73
C VAL A 329 18.80 -21.45 18.06
N SER A 330 20.00 -20.97 17.80
CA SER A 330 21.24 -21.67 18.17
C SER A 330 21.38 -21.82 19.69
N TYR A 331 20.91 -20.84 20.47
CA TYR A 331 20.96 -20.92 21.94
C TYR A 331 19.95 -21.93 22.51
N THR A 332 18.76 -22.03 21.93
CA THR A 332 17.74 -23.00 22.35
C THR A 332 18.11 -24.45 22.01
N HIS A 333 18.86 -24.68 20.94
CA HIS A 333 19.36 -26.02 20.60
C HIS A 333 20.52 -26.49 21.49
N LEU A 334 21.26 -25.57 22.11
CA LEU A 334 22.38 -25.91 23.01
C LEU A 334 21.94 -26.15 24.46
N THR A 335 20.68 -25.85 24.81
CA THR A 335 20.17 -25.96 26.21
C THR A 335 19.13 -27.05 26.39
N LEU A 336 18.93 -27.96 25.45
CA LEU A 336 18.12 -29.15 25.71
C LEU A 336 18.88 -30.09 26.64
N PRO A 337 18.36 -30.37 27.87
CA PRO A 337 19.01 -31.33 28.77
C PRO A 337 18.90 -32.71 28.14
N THR A 338 20.07 -33.32 27.88
CA THR A 338 20.17 -34.76 27.66
C THR A 338 19.79 -35.45 28.99
N THR A 339 18.54 -35.82 29.16
CA THR A 339 18.18 -36.78 30.21
C THR A 339 18.67 -38.15 29.77
N PRO A 340 19.56 -38.78 30.54
CA PRO A 340 19.89 -40.19 30.27
C PRO A 340 18.68 -41.04 30.67
N TYR A 341 18.23 -41.89 29.75
CA TYR A 341 17.32 -42.99 30.08
C TYR A 341 18.09 -43.96 30.99
N VAL A 342 17.55 -44.16 32.20
CA VAL A 342 17.81 -45.33 33.04
C VAL A 342 16.56 -46.19 32.98
#